data_fbe15f1b8696e8ec95e1f55a0ba48fcd
#
_entry.id   fbe15f1b8696e8ec95e1f55a0ba48fcd
#
_cell.length_a   1.000
_cell.length_b   1.000
_cell.length_c   1.000
_cell.angle_alpha   90.00
_cell.angle_beta   90.00
_cell.angle_gamma   90.00
#
_symmetry.space_group_name_H-M   'P 1'
#
loop_
_entity.id
_entity.type
_entity.pdbx_description
1 polymer ?
#
loop_
_entity_poly.entity_id
_entity_poly.type
_entity_poly.pdbx_seq_one_letter_code
_entity_poly.pdbx_strand_id
1 'polypeptide(L)'
;MLHQNEGPLFTQDRKIFSVNSGKEVPPDSVITADGWNVTRKLITANGTMPGPDIFVHQNQKITVIVYNRLLSEGITIHWYGIEQFETPAMDGTPFVTQCPILPGQSFNYTFTPRFGGSYFYHSHSGVQFEMGLFGAFVVLRKRDPIPLERQHIFQIQEWNHLHDPETLLKYLNHIPADAIKDSTKYHTGPHSILINGKGEFEKNMAPLTIFNVDKTQSCLFRLIAAASVQGFLFSIPGIKLIVRETDGVEIKPVTVDKIIIFPGERYDIELNLKSFSKGTLKMVVNYLDDRLLAVRENIVGIGLINMTTNLSTEADFIPNADYHQIILNCPYLAYPNEGNFSCISIDKLESLNPENDIDVIDKSNRTFTKFLNFGYRGEMASSVNGRIFKNPSVSALSQPHELNTLCSECDVERFCTCSYSVELESGSEIILVIFNLGKEYLNVHSIHIHGHKFQILKMGLTTTDLNGNIVPTEDIKCSEQLSNEESLCYRAKWTNNTWNDPRKIRNINFQNGVRKDTFLLPAGGYAVARIWATNPGVWLMHCRKTRHLFEGMAVMLNESFEHVRDLPKDLTACSNFFNRQQSQTAFTSISPEYSSIFGK
;
A
#
# COMPACT_ATOMS: atom_id res chain seq x y z
N MET A 1 -12.33 8.53 24.77
CA MET A 1 -13.18 9.00 23.66
C MET A 1 -13.95 10.23 24.09
N LEU A 2 -14.01 11.24 23.23
CA LEU A 2 -14.83 12.43 23.43
C LEU A 2 -15.76 12.57 22.22
N HIS A 3 -17.04 12.61 22.46
CA HIS A 3 -18.02 13.01 21.46
C HIS A 3 -18.39 14.47 21.71
N GLN A 4 -18.46 15.31 20.67
CA GLN A 4 -18.73 16.76 20.84
C GLN A 4 -19.97 17.07 21.66
N ASN A 5 -20.99 16.19 21.62
CA ASN A 5 -22.27 16.38 22.30
C ASN A 5 -22.45 15.50 23.55
N GLU A 6 -21.67 14.41 23.71
CA GLU A 6 -21.90 13.39 24.74
C GLU A 6 -20.87 13.43 25.88
N GLY A 7 -19.76 14.18 25.69
CA GLY A 7 -18.68 14.25 26.66
C GLY A 7 -17.86 12.96 26.74
N PRO A 8 -17.28 12.60 27.90
CA PRO A 8 -16.51 11.38 28.06
C PRO A 8 -17.37 10.14 27.89
N LEU A 9 -16.80 9.11 27.25
CA LEU A 9 -17.45 7.84 26.95
C LEU A 9 -16.70 6.68 27.61
N PHE A 10 -17.42 5.62 27.96
CA PHE A 10 -16.83 4.35 28.39
C PHE A 10 -17.43 3.16 27.63
N THR A 11 -16.75 2.03 27.64
CA THR A 11 -17.23 0.80 27.01
C THR A 11 -17.55 -0.25 28.07
N GLN A 12 -18.66 -0.95 27.86
CA GLN A 12 -19.05 -2.11 28.68
C GLN A 12 -19.77 -3.10 27.77
N ASP A 13 -19.42 -4.38 27.86
CA ASP A 13 -20.06 -5.46 27.09
C ASP A 13 -20.16 -5.16 25.59
N ARG A 14 -19.09 -4.58 25.00
CA ARG A 14 -18.99 -4.14 23.59
C ARG A 14 -19.98 -3.05 23.19
N LYS A 15 -20.53 -2.35 24.15
CA LYS A 15 -21.40 -1.17 23.97
C LYS A 15 -20.71 0.08 24.50
N ILE A 16 -21.16 1.22 23.99
CA ILE A 16 -20.63 2.53 24.34
C ILE A 16 -21.66 3.27 25.18
N PHE A 17 -21.23 3.90 26.26
CA PHE A 17 -22.07 4.67 27.17
C PHE A 17 -21.48 6.06 27.39
N SER A 18 -22.34 7.07 27.51
CA SER A 18 -21.96 8.40 27.96
C SER A 18 -21.72 8.39 29.46
N VAL A 19 -20.57 8.89 29.91
CA VAL A 19 -20.27 9.04 31.36
C VAL A 19 -21.25 9.99 32.02
N ASN A 20 -21.65 11.05 31.31
CA ASN A 20 -22.51 12.09 31.88
C ASN A 20 -23.97 11.64 32.03
N SER A 21 -24.50 10.89 31.07
CA SER A 21 -25.92 10.52 31.07
C SER A 21 -26.19 9.06 31.42
N GLY A 22 -25.15 8.21 31.42
CA GLY A 22 -25.28 6.74 31.58
C GLY A 22 -26.03 6.06 30.43
N LYS A 23 -26.40 6.78 29.37
CA LYS A 23 -27.14 6.23 28.23
C LYS A 23 -26.20 5.56 27.22
N GLU A 24 -26.70 4.51 26.57
CA GLU A 24 -26.03 3.87 25.45
C GLU A 24 -25.94 4.85 24.26
N VAL A 25 -24.75 4.94 23.67
CA VAL A 25 -24.46 5.77 22.50
C VAL A 25 -24.31 4.85 21.28
N PRO A 26 -25.02 5.13 20.17
CA PRO A 26 -24.89 4.31 18.97
C PRO A 26 -23.45 4.22 18.46
N PRO A 27 -22.92 3.02 18.18
CA PRO A 27 -21.53 2.83 17.74
C PRO A 27 -21.16 3.64 16.48
N ASP A 28 -22.13 3.88 15.61
CA ASP A 28 -21.92 4.59 14.35
C ASP A 28 -21.88 6.13 14.51
N SER A 29 -22.21 6.65 15.70
CA SER A 29 -22.12 8.07 16.02
C SER A 29 -20.74 8.46 16.60
N VAL A 30 -19.85 7.49 16.84
CA VAL A 30 -18.57 7.70 17.52
C VAL A 30 -17.46 6.87 16.87
N ILE A 31 -16.30 7.47 16.66
CA ILE A 31 -15.10 6.73 16.26
C ILE A 31 -14.46 6.16 17.53
N THR A 32 -14.64 4.86 17.76
CA THR A 32 -14.10 4.17 18.94
C THR A 32 -12.67 3.72 18.78
N ALA A 33 -12.23 3.46 17.55
CA ALA A 33 -10.99 2.76 17.28
C ALA A 33 -10.90 1.47 18.14
N ASP A 34 -9.86 1.31 18.93
CA ASP A 34 -9.70 0.16 19.85
C ASP A 34 -10.14 0.44 21.29
N GLY A 35 -10.80 1.56 21.54
CA GLY A 35 -11.30 1.91 22.88
C GLY A 35 -10.23 2.41 23.86
N TRP A 36 -9.02 2.70 23.41
CA TRP A 36 -7.99 3.31 24.25
C TRP A 36 -8.51 4.60 24.93
N ASN A 37 -8.15 4.81 26.18
CA ASN A 37 -8.70 5.89 27.01
C ASN A 37 -8.13 7.28 26.72
N VAL A 38 -7.13 7.39 25.84
CA VAL A 38 -6.56 8.67 25.42
C VAL A 38 -7.04 9.03 24.03
N THR A 39 -7.49 10.27 23.86
CA THR A 39 -7.90 10.78 22.55
C THR A 39 -6.69 11.09 21.67
N ARG A 40 -6.81 10.87 20.36
CA ARG A 40 -5.80 11.29 19.40
C ARG A 40 -6.43 12.09 18.26
N LYS A 41 -5.61 12.91 17.59
CA LYS A 41 -6.01 13.64 16.39
C LYS A 41 -6.28 12.67 15.25
N LEU A 42 -7.40 12.87 14.55
CA LEU A 42 -7.79 12.12 13.37
C LEU A 42 -8.02 13.06 12.20
N ILE A 43 -7.79 12.55 11.00
CA ILE A 43 -8.23 13.16 9.74
C ILE A 43 -9.19 12.17 9.09
N THR A 44 -10.40 12.63 8.81
CA THR A 44 -11.52 11.77 8.39
C THR A 44 -12.10 12.23 7.06
N ALA A 45 -12.67 11.32 6.29
CA ALA A 45 -13.55 11.65 5.18
C ALA A 45 -15.00 11.66 5.67
N ASN A 46 -15.71 12.77 5.49
CA ASN A 46 -17.12 12.96 5.92
C ASN A 46 -17.38 12.65 7.40
N GLY A 47 -16.37 12.81 8.27
CA GLY A 47 -16.50 12.59 9.71
C GLY A 47 -16.41 11.13 10.17
N THR A 48 -16.11 10.19 9.28
CA THR A 48 -15.99 8.76 9.61
C THR A 48 -14.57 8.23 9.42
N MET A 49 -14.23 7.15 10.11
CA MET A 49 -13.00 6.38 9.96
C MET A 49 -13.32 4.88 10.05
N PRO A 50 -13.10 4.08 9.01
CA PRO A 50 -12.74 4.53 7.66
C PRO A 50 -13.74 5.53 7.08
N GLY A 51 -13.32 6.27 6.04
CA GLY A 51 -14.23 7.09 5.25
C GLY A 51 -15.28 6.25 4.52
N PRO A 52 -16.30 6.89 3.90
CA PRO A 52 -17.38 6.18 3.23
C PRO A 52 -16.89 5.21 2.16
N ASP A 53 -17.48 4.03 2.10
CA ASP A 53 -17.27 3.08 1.02
C ASP A 53 -17.87 3.62 -0.27
N ILE A 54 -17.11 3.60 -1.36
CA ILE A 54 -17.53 4.08 -2.68
C ILE A 54 -17.71 2.87 -3.60
N PHE A 55 -18.92 2.69 -4.13
CA PHE A 55 -19.24 1.66 -5.10
C PHE A 55 -19.54 2.29 -6.45
N VAL A 56 -18.86 1.82 -7.50
CA VAL A 56 -19.04 2.29 -8.87
C VAL A 56 -19.07 1.10 -9.83
N HIS A 57 -19.56 1.30 -11.04
CA HIS A 57 -19.51 0.25 -12.05
C HIS A 57 -18.27 0.38 -12.95
N GLN A 58 -17.77 -0.75 -13.40
CA GLN A 58 -16.71 -0.84 -14.41
C GLN A 58 -17.12 -0.03 -15.67
N ASN A 59 -16.17 0.78 -16.16
CA ASN A 59 -16.34 1.70 -17.28
C ASN A 59 -17.36 2.84 -17.05
N GLN A 60 -17.76 3.08 -15.81
CA GLN A 60 -18.57 4.25 -15.44
C GLN A 60 -17.67 5.46 -15.24
N LYS A 61 -17.86 6.52 -16.02
CA LYS A 61 -17.21 7.81 -15.74
C LYS A 61 -17.77 8.39 -14.46
N ILE A 62 -16.90 8.72 -13.52
CA ILE A 62 -17.26 9.27 -12.21
C ILE A 62 -16.56 10.60 -11.98
N THR A 63 -17.13 11.40 -11.11
CA THR A 63 -16.50 12.61 -10.56
C THR A 63 -16.65 12.59 -9.05
N VAL A 64 -15.52 12.64 -8.34
CA VAL A 64 -15.49 12.78 -6.89
C VAL A 64 -14.98 14.17 -6.56
N ILE A 65 -15.79 14.96 -5.90
CA ILE A 65 -15.45 16.33 -5.48
C ILE A 65 -14.88 16.25 -4.07
N VAL A 66 -13.62 16.62 -3.91
CA VAL A 66 -12.93 16.64 -2.62
C VAL A 66 -12.80 18.08 -2.15
N TYR A 67 -13.43 18.39 -1.02
CA TYR A 67 -13.32 19.69 -0.32
C TYR A 67 -12.34 19.55 0.84
N ASN A 68 -11.24 20.30 0.81
CA ASN A 68 -10.31 20.34 1.93
C ASN A 68 -10.85 21.26 3.03
N ARG A 69 -11.28 20.67 4.14
CA ARG A 69 -11.76 21.37 5.33
C ARG A 69 -10.74 21.40 6.47
N LEU A 70 -9.51 20.96 6.24
CA LEU A 70 -8.43 21.11 7.20
C LEU A 70 -8.08 22.59 7.34
N LEU A 71 -7.52 22.96 8.50
CA LEU A 71 -7.24 24.37 8.80
C LEU A 71 -5.91 24.85 8.22
N SER A 72 -4.91 23.95 8.09
CA SER A 72 -3.54 24.33 7.75
C SER A 72 -2.84 23.40 6.76
N GLU A 73 -3.42 22.24 6.47
CA GLU A 73 -2.74 21.20 5.69
C GLU A 73 -3.36 21.05 4.30
N GLY A 74 -2.52 20.95 3.27
CA GLY A 74 -2.94 20.53 1.94
C GLY A 74 -3.24 19.03 1.89
N ILE A 75 -4.16 18.60 1.04
CA ILE A 75 -4.50 17.20 0.83
C ILE A 75 -4.45 16.83 -0.64
N THR A 76 -4.21 15.55 -0.92
CA THR A 76 -4.50 14.90 -2.20
C THR A 76 -5.13 13.55 -1.92
N ILE A 77 -5.95 13.06 -2.84
CA ILE A 77 -6.54 11.72 -2.73
C ILE A 77 -6.02 10.85 -3.86
N HIS A 78 -5.31 9.80 -3.48
CA HIS A 78 -4.91 8.75 -4.41
C HIS A 78 -5.96 7.63 -4.44
N TRP A 79 -6.26 7.18 -5.66
CA TRP A 79 -7.22 6.11 -5.97
C TRP A 79 -6.45 4.82 -6.16
N TYR A 80 -6.08 4.20 -5.05
CA TYR A 80 -5.12 3.12 -4.99
C TYR A 80 -5.50 1.91 -5.85
N GLY A 81 -4.63 1.60 -6.82
CA GLY A 81 -4.80 0.50 -7.78
C GLY A 81 -5.61 0.84 -9.03
N ILE A 82 -6.18 2.06 -9.11
CA ILE A 82 -6.82 2.55 -10.33
C ILE A 82 -5.75 3.09 -11.28
N GLU A 83 -5.71 2.59 -12.51
CA GLU A 83 -4.65 2.88 -13.48
C GLU A 83 -4.69 4.33 -14.03
N GLN A 84 -5.75 5.09 -13.78
CA GLN A 84 -5.95 6.47 -14.26
C GLN A 84 -5.65 6.63 -15.76
N PHE A 85 -6.10 5.64 -16.54
CA PHE A 85 -5.86 5.58 -17.98
C PHE A 85 -6.42 6.83 -18.66
N GLU A 86 -5.58 7.53 -19.46
CA GLU A 86 -5.86 8.83 -20.10
C GLU A 86 -6.19 9.97 -19.10
N THR A 87 -6.07 9.73 -17.79
CA THR A 87 -6.36 10.73 -16.76
C THR A 87 -5.24 10.85 -15.71
N PRO A 88 -3.95 11.00 -16.11
CA PRO A 88 -2.83 10.99 -15.16
C PRO A 88 -2.92 12.08 -14.09
N ALA A 89 -3.54 13.22 -14.39
CA ALA A 89 -3.76 14.30 -13.43
C ALA A 89 -4.72 13.93 -12.29
N MET A 90 -5.47 12.81 -12.41
CA MET A 90 -6.41 12.32 -11.40
C MET A 90 -5.79 11.29 -10.44
N ASP A 91 -4.49 11.00 -10.57
CA ASP A 91 -3.78 10.03 -9.74
C ASP A 91 -3.68 10.44 -8.26
N GLY A 92 -3.59 11.74 -8.00
CA GLY A 92 -3.60 12.26 -6.63
C GLY A 92 -2.26 12.20 -5.90
N THR A 93 -1.12 12.09 -6.62
CA THR A 93 0.20 12.15 -6.02
C THR A 93 0.70 13.59 -5.93
N PRO A 94 0.95 14.12 -4.70
CA PRO A 94 1.32 15.52 -4.51
C PRO A 94 2.67 15.81 -5.17
N PHE A 95 2.74 16.92 -5.90
CA PHE A 95 3.91 17.41 -6.64
C PHE A 95 4.42 16.49 -7.77
N VAL A 96 3.82 15.32 -7.95
CA VAL A 96 4.06 14.46 -9.11
C VAL A 96 2.97 14.71 -10.15
N THR A 97 1.72 14.40 -9.84
CA THR A 97 0.60 14.52 -10.78
C THR A 97 -0.24 15.78 -10.57
N GLN A 98 -0.25 16.34 -9.38
CA GLN A 98 -1.01 17.55 -9.05
C GLN A 98 -0.38 18.32 -7.88
N CYS A 99 -0.83 19.56 -7.69
CA CYS A 99 -0.59 20.31 -6.47
C CYS A 99 -1.56 19.86 -5.36
N PRO A 100 -1.16 19.92 -4.07
CA PRO A 100 -2.10 19.70 -2.98
C PRO A 100 -3.28 20.67 -3.01
N ILE A 101 -4.45 20.17 -2.68
CA ILE A 101 -5.67 20.96 -2.47
C ILE A 101 -5.49 21.74 -1.17
N LEU A 102 -5.42 23.06 -1.24
CA LEU A 102 -5.20 23.90 -0.05
C LEU A 102 -6.45 23.99 0.83
N PRO A 103 -6.32 24.38 2.11
CA PRO A 103 -7.44 24.61 3.00
C PRO A 103 -8.50 25.52 2.39
N GLY A 104 -9.77 25.10 2.47
CA GLY A 104 -10.91 25.82 1.89
C GLY A 104 -11.09 25.65 0.39
N GLN A 105 -10.21 24.97 -0.30
CA GLN A 105 -10.31 24.66 -1.73
C GLN A 105 -10.93 23.29 -2.00
N SER A 106 -11.29 23.04 -3.25
CA SER A 106 -11.77 21.75 -3.73
C SER A 106 -11.08 21.35 -5.02
N PHE A 107 -11.09 20.03 -5.30
CA PHE A 107 -10.62 19.45 -6.55
C PHE A 107 -11.61 18.37 -7.04
N ASN A 108 -11.81 18.32 -8.36
CA ASN A 108 -12.71 17.38 -9.02
C ASN A 108 -11.88 16.23 -9.63
N TYR A 109 -11.88 15.08 -8.99
CA TYR A 109 -11.30 13.87 -9.55
C TYR A 109 -12.30 13.23 -10.51
N THR A 110 -12.04 13.33 -11.82
CA THR A 110 -12.91 12.78 -12.87
C THR A 110 -12.16 11.73 -13.68
N PHE A 111 -12.58 10.48 -13.60
CA PHE A 111 -11.94 9.36 -14.27
C PHE A 111 -12.91 8.21 -14.52
N THR A 112 -12.44 7.18 -15.25
CA THR A 112 -13.22 5.99 -15.59
C THR A 112 -12.45 4.73 -15.16
N PRO A 113 -12.89 4.05 -14.07
CA PRO A 113 -12.25 2.79 -13.66
C PRO A 113 -12.57 1.69 -14.69
N ARG A 114 -11.52 1.12 -15.29
CA ARG A 114 -11.63 0.17 -16.40
C ARG A 114 -11.77 -1.27 -15.96
N PHE A 115 -11.28 -1.61 -14.78
CA PHE A 115 -11.26 -2.96 -14.25
C PHE A 115 -12.08 -3.05 -12.96
N GLY A 116 -12.91 -4.10 -12.88
CA GLY A 116 -13.66 -4.41 -11.66
C GLY A 116 -12.74 -4.95 -10.58
N GLY A 117 -13.12 -4.79 -9.31
CA GLY A 117 -12.37 -5.35 -8.17
C GLY A 117 -12.33 -4.49 -6.94
N SER A 118 -11.46 -4.87 -6.01
CA SER A 118 -11.27 -4.21 -4.72
C SER A 118 -10.11 -3.24 -4.77
N TYR A 119 -10.42 -1.99 -4.49
CA TYR A 119 -9.52 -0.85 -4.44
C TYR A 119 -9.79 -0.06 -3.15
N PHE A 120 -9.01 0.99 -2.91
CA PHE A 120 -9.30 1.93 -1.83
C PHE A 120 -8.79 3.32 -2.19
N TYR A 121 -9.30 4.34 -1.53
CA TYR A 121 -8.79 5.70 -1.64
C TYR A 121 -8.13 6.12 -0.33
N HIS A 122 -7.12 6.96 -0.41
CA HIS A 122 -6.48 7.52 0.78
C HIS A 122 -5.80 8.86 0.49
N SER A 123 -5.53 9.62 1.55
CA SER A 123 -4.65 10.77 1.41
C SER A 123 -3.24 10.33 1.06
N HIS A 124 -2.63 10.99 0.08
CA HIS A 124 -1.23 10.80 -0.29
C HIS A 124 -0.33 11.95 0.21
N SER A 125 -0.85 12.78 1.12
CA SER A 125 -0.14 13.92 1.71
C SER A 125 0.30 13.61 3.13
N GLY A 126 1.62 13.64 3.39
CA GLY A 126 2.16 13.38 4.71
C GLY A 126 1.69 12.05 5.29
N VAL A 127 1.35 12.04 6.57
CA VAL A 127 0.86 10.87 7.32
C VAL A 127 -0.66 10.87 7.50
N GLN A 128 -1.40 11.62 6.68
CA GLN A 128 -2.84 11.78 6.82
C GLN A 128 -3.60 10.46 6.62
N PHE A 129 -3.03 9.55 5.85
CA PHE A 129 -3.54 8.19 5.70
C PHE A 129 -3.56 7.44 7.04
N GLU A 130 -2.43 7.42 7.77
CA GLU A 130 -2.30 6.78 9.07
C GLU A 130 -3.13 7.48 10.16
N MET A 131 -3.48 8.74 9.91
CA MET A 131 -4.39 9.49 10.77
C MET A 131 -5.87 9.18 10.51
N GLY A 132 -6.20 8.34 9.52
CA GLY A 132 -7.55 7.85 9.29
C GLY A 132 -8.20 8.29 7.98
N LEU A 133 -7.51 9.02 7.10
CA LEU A 133 -8.07 9.48 5.82
C LEU A 133 -7.91 8.41 4.74
N PHE A 134 -8.76 7.40 4.77
CA PHE A 134 -8.88 6.33 3.79
C PHE A 134 -10.29 5.73 3.79
N GLY A 135 -10.62 4.99 2.74
CA GLY A 135 -11.88 4.25 2.64
C GLY A 135 -11.88 3.30 1.44
N ALA A 136 -12.78 2.34 1.41
CA ALA A 136 -12.87 1.39 0.32
C ALA A 136 -13.40 2.03 -0.97
N PHE A 137 -12.88 1.56 -2.08
CA PHE A 137 -13.35 1.89 -3.43
C PHE A 137 -13.54 0.59 -4.20
N VAL A 138 -14.79 0.23 -4.47
CA VAL A 138 -15.15 -1.04 -5.11
C VAL A 138 -15.70 -0.77 -6.50
N VAL A 139 -15.09 -1.38 -7.50
CA VAL A 139 -15.56 -1.33 -8.88
C VAL A 139 -16.30 -2.62 -9.20
N LEU A 140 -17.62 -2.51 -9.32
CA LEU A 140 -18.50 -3.64 -9.60
C LEU A 140 -18.43 -4.05 -11.08
N ARG A 141 -18.25 -5.34 -11.33
CA ARG A 141 -18.33 -5.91 -12.68
C ARG A 141 -19.78 -6.06 -13.11
N LYS A 142 -20.04 -6.04 -14.40
CA LYS A 142 -21.37 -6.26 -14.97
C LYS A 142 -21.96 -7.63 -14.57
N ARG A 143 -21.08 -8.60 -14.31
CA ARG A 143 -21.44 -9.98 -13.94
C ARG A 143 -20.54 -10.45 -12.81
N ASP A 144 -20.73 -9.88 -11.63
CA ASP A 144 -20.09 -10.42 -10.43
C ASP A 144 -20.73 -11.76 -10.06
N PRO A 145 -19.95 -12.80 -9.77
CA PRO A 145 -20.48 -14.12 -9.45
C PRO A 145 -21.22 -14.16 -8.10
N ILE A 146 -20.93 -13.24 -7.22
CA ILE A 146 -21.56 -13.09 -5.90
C ILE A 146 -22.20 -11.70 -5.86
N PRO A 147 -23.52 -11.60 -5.65
CA PRO A 147 -24.24 -10.32 -5.63
C PRO A 147 -23.80 -9.44 -4.46
N LEU A 148 -23.96 -8.12 -4.63
CA LEU A 148 -23.41 -7.09 -3.73
C LEU A 148 -23.86 -7.26 -2.26
N GLU A 149 -25.10 -7.68 -2.01
CA GLU A 149 -25.63 -7.91 -0.67
C GLU A 149 -24.93 -9.04 0.10
N ARG A 150 -24.11 -9.85 -0.58
CA ARG A 150 -23.27 -10.91 -0.01
C ARG A 150 -21.77 -10.61 -0.11
N GLN A 151 -21.43 -9.37 -0.41
CA GLN A 151 -20.04 -8.89 -0.43
C GLN A 151 -19.78 -8.04 0.79
N HIS A 152 -18.68 -8.29 1.48
CA HIS A 152 -18.31 -7.63 2.71
C HIS A 152 -16.93 -6.99 2.57
N ILE A 153 -16.80 -5.74 2.99
CA ILE A 153 -15.51 -5.03 3.00
C ILE A 153 -14.82 -5.28 4.32
N PHE A 154 -13.55 -5.68 4.25
CA PHE A 154 -12.70 -5.97 5.41
C PHE A 154 -11.40 -5.18 5.29
N GLN A 155 -11.37 -3.99 5.88
CA GLN A 155 -10.21 -3.11 5.88
C GLN A 155 -9.38 -3.33 7.14
N ILE A 156 -8.07 -3.54 6.97
CA ILE A 156 -7.11 -3.79 8.05
C ILE A 156 -6.25 -2.54 8.20
N GLN A 157 -6.13 -2.02 9.42
CA GLN A 157 -5.29 -0.87 9.75
C GLN A 157 -4.53 -1.10 11.05
N GLU A 158 -3.25 -0.70 11.10
CA GLU A 158 -2.49 -0.62 12.34
C GLU A 158 -2.94 0.57 13.19
N TRP A 159 -2.88 0.41 14.51
CA TRP A 159 -3.23 1.47 15.44
C TRP A 159 -2.19 1.65 16.53
N ASN A 160 -1.63 2.86 16.62
CA ASN A 160 -0.59 3.21 17.59
C ASN A 160 -1.15 4.23 18.61
N HIS A 161 -0.85 4.03 19.89
CA HIS A 161 -1.33 4.87 20.99
C HIS A 161 -0.35 5.96 21.41
N LEU A 162 0.94 5.67 21.35
CA LEU A 162 1.96 6.50 21.99
C LEU A 162 2.12 7.84 21.28
N HIS A 163 2.00 7.83 19.97
CA HIS A 163 2.21 9.02 19.17
C HIS A 163 1.19 9.07 18.03
N ASP A 164 0.72 10.27 17.67
CA ASP A 164 0.16 10.44 16.36
C ASP A 164 1.24 10.18 15.31
N PRO A 165 0.85 9.76 14.07
CA PRO A 165 1.83 9.37 13.06
C PRO A 165 2.85 10.46 12.70
N GLU A 166 2.47 11.74 12.77
CA GLU A 166 3.39 12.85 12.51
C GLU A 166 4.47 12.96 13.59
N THR A 167 4.08 12.87 14.85
CA THR A 167 4.99 12.86 15.99
C THR A 167 5.89 11.64 15.95
N LEU A 168 5.35 10.46 15.59
CA LEU A 168 6.12 9.24 15.46
C LEU A 168 7.21 9.37 14.39
N LEU A 169 6.90 9.93 13.21
CA LEU A 169 7.89 10.15 12.16
C LEU A 169 8.98 11.15 12.58
N LYS A 170 8.59 12.25 13.21
CA LYS A 170 9.55 13.21 13.75
C LYS A 170 10.48 12.56 14.78
N TYR A 171 9.91 11.75 15.65
CA TYR A 171 10.65 11.02 16.67
C TYR A 171 11.65 10.03 16.04
N LEU A 172 11.21 9.20 15.11
CA LEU A 172 12.07 8.24 14.41
C LEU A 172 13.21 8.89 13.63
N ASN A 173 13.00 10.08 13.08
CA ASN A 173 14.03 10.84 12.37
C ASN A 173 15.09 11.45 13.30
N HIS A 174 14.84 11.52 14.61
CA HIS A 174 15.77 12.09 15.60
C HIS A 174 16.42 11.06 16.52
N ILE A 175 16.05 9.79 16.41
CA ILE A 175 16.66 8.72 17.20
C ILE A 175 17.98 8.32 16.54
N PRO A 176 19.13 8.31 17.27
CA PRO A 176 20.35 7.71 16.78
C PRO A 176 20.14 6.22 16.42
N ALA A 177 20.77 5.77 15.34
CA ALA A 177 20.64 4.41 14.85
C ALA A 177 20.92 3.32 15.89
N ASP A 178 21.90 3.56 16.76
CA ASP A 178 22.30 2.67 17.86
C ASP A 178 21.21 2.57 18.95
N ALA A 179 20.38 3.60 19.12
CA ALA A 179 19.28 3.59 20.08
C ALA A 179 18.08 2.78 19.57
N ILE A 180 17.92 2.63 18.24
CA ILE A 180 16.86 1.81 17.62
C ILE A 180 17.12 0.31 17.87
N LYS A 181 18.38 -0.09 18.07
CA LYS A 181 18.76 -1.48 18.41
C LYS A 181 18.21 -1.95 19.75
N ASP A 182 17.95 -1.04 20.67
CA ASP A 182 17.26 -1.35 21.94
C ASP A 182 15.73 -1.25 21.76
N SER A 183 15.18 -2.16 20.96
CA SER A 183 13.74 -2.21 20.63
C SER A 183 12.82 -2.39 21.85
N THR A 184 13.36 -2.65 23.03
CA THR A 184 12.56 -2.72 24.25
C THR A 184 12.12 -1.34 24.75
N LYS A 185 12.85 -0.28 24.39
CA LYS A 185 12.54 1.11 24.76
C LYS A 185 11.68 1.85 23.76
N TYR A 186 11.70 1.43 22.48
CA TYR A 186 11.03 2.15 21.40
C TYR A 186 10.12 1.20 20.63
N HIS A 187 8.90 1.00 21.15
CA HIS A 187 7.87 0.27 20.41
C HIS A 187 7.46 1.09 19.18
N THR A 188 8.05 0.78 18.05
CA THR A 188 7.68 1.38 16.76
C THR A 188 6.51 0.66 16.09
N GLY A 189 6.14 -0.52 16.59
CA GLY A 189 4.99 -1.30 16.12
C GLY A 189 3.64 -0.79 16.62
N PRO A 190 2.54 -1.29 16.06
CA PRO A 190 1.20 -0.95 16.52
C PRO A 190 0.92 -1.56 17.90
N HIS A 191 -0.04 -0.96 18.60
CA HIS A 191 -0.57 -1.50 19.86
C HIS A 191 -1.76 -2.42 19.61
N SER A 192 -2.51 -2.12 18.55
CA SER A 192 -3.66 -2.91 18.12
C SER A 192 -3.85 -2.87 16.60
N ILE A 193 -4.78 -3.68 16.12
CA ILE A 193 -5.22 -3.72 14.74
C ILE A 193 -6.70 -3.41 14.69
N LEU A 194 -7.10 -2.49 13.81
CA LEU A 194 -8.49 -2.17 13.57
C LEU A 194 -9.01 -2.91 12.33
N ILE A 195 -10.22 -3.43 12.44
CA ILE A 195 -10.99 -3.97 11.33
C ILE A 195 -12.16 -3.02 11.07
N ASN A 196 -12.18 -2.41 9.89
CA ASN A 196 -13.16 -1.36 9.56
C ASN A 196 -13.24 -0.26 10.63
N GLY A 197 -12.08 0.18 11.14
CA GLY A 197 -11.97 1.22 12.15
C GLY A 197 -12.32 0.82 13.58
N LYS A 198 -12.59 -0.47 13.84
CA LYS A 198 -12.96 -1.00 15.16
C LYS A 198 -11.98 -2.10 15.60
N GLY A 199 -11.61 -2.10 16.87
CA GLY A 199 -10.71 -3.09 17.47
C GLY A 199 -10.80 -3.08 18.97
N GLU A 200 -9.93 -3.84 19.63
CA GLU A 200 -9.83 -3.86 21.09
C GLU A 200 -8.36 -3.77 21.53
N PHE A 201 -8.13 -3.22 22.69
CA PHE A 201 -6.82 -3.15 23.33
C PHE A 201 -6.94 -3.59 24.79
N GLU A 202 -6.02 -4.49 25.22
CA GLU A 202 -5.99 -5.01 26.61
C GLU A 202 -7.36 -5.50 27.13
N LYS A 203 -8.18 -6.08 26.24
CA LYS A 203 -9.53 -6.60 26.57
C LYS A 203 -10.51 -5.53 27.08
N ASN A 204 -10.37 -4.29 26.61
CA ASN A 204 -11.24 -3.18 27.03
C ASN A 204 -12.71 -3.30 26.56
N MET A 205 -13.09 -4.39 25.92
CA MET A 205 -14.44 -4.67 25.44
C MET A 205 -15.04 -3.61 24.51
N ALA A 206 -14.18 -2.93 23.72
CA ALA A 206 -14.66 -2.02 22.69
C ALA A 206 -15.45 -2.75 21.60
N PRO A 207 -16.37 -2.07 20.89
CA PRO A 207 -17.12 -2.67 19.80
C PRO A 207 -16.22 -3.24 18.71
N LEU A 208 -16.51 -4.46 18.24
CA LEU A 208 -15.85 -5.08 17.10
C LEU A 208 -16.70 -4.96 15.84
N THR A 209 -16.06 -5.15 14.69
CA THR A 209 -16.77 -5.26 13.41
C THR A 209 -17.46 -6.61 13.31
N ILE A 210 -18.76 -6.58 12.98
CA ILE A 210 -19.62 -7.75 12.86
C ILE A 210 -20.16 -7.84 11.44
N PHE A 211 -19.99 -9.00 10.81
CA PHE A 211 -20.51 -9.32 9.49
C PHE A 211 -21.66 -10.31 9.63
N ASN A 212 -22.88 -9.89 9.29
CA ASN A 212 -24.03 -10.78 9.26
C ASN A 212 -24.05 -11.54 7.93
N VAL A 213 -23.95 -12.87 7.99
CA VAL A 213 -23.80 -13.73 6.82
C VAL A 213 -24.88 -14.80 6.80
N ASP A 214 -25.55 -14.94 5.65
CA ASP A 214 -26.38 -16.10 5.38
C ASP A 214 -25.49 -17.31 5.01
N LYS A 215 -25.31 -18.23 5.94
CA LYS A 215 -24.46 -19.41 5.75
C LYS A 215 -24.96 -20.36 4.65
N THR A 216 -26.20 -20.24 4.21
CA THR A 216 -26.77 -21.11 3.15
C THR A 216 -26.24 -20.78 1.77
N GLN A 217 -25.56 -19.65 1.62
CA GLN A 217 -24.99 -19.15 0.37
C GLN A 217 -23.52 -18.76 0.56
N SER A 218 -22.75 -18.84 -0.53
CA SER A 218 -21.38 -18.31 -0.52
C SER A 218 -21.40 -16.79 -0.38
N CYS A 219 -20.44 -16.22 0.36
CA CYS A 219 -20.22 -14.81 0.49
C CYS A 219 -18.78 -14.44 0.08
N LEU A 220 -18.57 -13.18 -0.25
CA LEU A 220 -17.27 -12.63 -0.64
C LEU A 220 -16.80 -11.64 0.42
N PHE A 221 -15.56 -11.79 0.87
CA PHE A 221 -14.88 -10.81 1.69
C PHE A 221 -13.78 -10.14 0.89
N ARG A 222 -13.84 -8.80 0.82
CA ARG A 222 -12.88 -7.96 0.14
C ARG A 222 -11.84 -7.49 1.17
N LEU A 223 -10.73 -8.23 1.28
CA LEU A 223 -9.64 -7.89 2.19
C LEU A 223 -8.82 -6.75 1.61
N ILE A 224 -8.67 -5.67 2.35
CA ILE A 224 -7.90 -4.47 1.98
C ILE A 224 -6.91 -4.18 3.10
N ALA A 225 -5.61 -4.32 2.85
CA ALA A 225 -4.60 -3.88 3.80
C ALA A 225 -4.39 -2.37 3.71
N ALA A 226 -5.32 -1.61 4.30
CA ALA A 226 -5.19 -0.16 4.46
C ALA A 226 -4.17 0.16 5.57
N ALA A 227 -2.94 -0.27 5.36
CA ALA A 227 -1.85 -0.32 6.31
C ALA A 227 -0.59 0.36 5.76
N SER A 228 0.40 0.63 6.63
CA SER A 228 1.58 1.42 6.27
C SER A 228 2.88 0.99 6.95
N VAL A 229 2.84 0.02 7.85
CA VAL A 229 4.02 -0.39 8.63
C VAL A 229 4.50 -1.77 8.23
N GLN A 230 3.70 -2.84 8.45
CA GLN A 230 4.14 -4.21 8.25
C GLN A 230 2.99 -5.10 7.75
N GLY A 231 3.32 -6.35 7.40
CA GLY A 231 2.36 -7.34 6.95
C GLY A 231 1.56 -7.99 8.09
N PHE A 232 0.51 -8.66 7.69
CA PHE A 232 -0.41 -9.38 8.58
C PHE A 232 -0.60 -10.82 8.12
N LEU A 233 -0.87 -11.71 9.07
CA LEU A 233 -1.35 -13.05 8.79
C LEU A 233 -2.87 -13.09 9.04
N PHE A 234 -3.64 -13.21 7.98
CA PHE A 234 -5.08 -13.35 8.04
C PHE A 234 -5.49 -14.83 8.03
N SER A 235 -6.45 -15.19 8.88
CA SER A 235 -7.06 -16.52 8.90
C SER A 235 -8.45 -16.51 9.52
N ILE A 236 -9.22 -17.55 9.23
CA ILE A 236 -10.45 -17.91 9.95
C ILE A 236 -10.26 -19.34 10.43
N PRO A 237 -10.03 -19.57 11.73
CA PRO A 237 -9.71 -20.90 12.25
C PRO A 237 -10.69 -21.96 11.78
N GLY A 238 -10.17 -23.06 11.19
CA GLY A 238 -10.97 -24.17 10.67
C GLY A 238 -11.69 -23.93 9.35
N ILE A 239 -11.53 -22.77 8.71
CA ILE A 239 -12.16 -22.41 7.44
C ILE A 239 -11.12 -22.34 6.34
N LYS A 240 -11.39 -22.98 5.20
CA LYS A 240 -10.62 -22.77 3.97
C LYS A 240 -11.05 -21.49 3.27
N LEU A 241 -10.07 -20.72 2.82
CA LEU A 241 -10.24 -19.46 2.11
C LEU A 241 -10.07 -19.72 0.61
N ILE A 242 -11.07 -19.40 -0.20
CA ILE A 242 -10.99 -19.53 -1.66
C ILE A 242 -10.64 -18.15 -2.21
N VAL A 243 -9.38 -17.93 -2.56
CA VAL A 243 -8.91 -16.66 -3.14
C VAL A 243 -9.32 -16.60 -4.60
N ARG A 244 -10.12 -15.59 -4.95
CA ARG A 244 -10.67 -15.37 -6.29
C ARG A 244 -9.97 -14.26 -7.05
N GLU A 245 -9.44 -13.29 -6.31
CA GLU A 245 -8.93 -12.06 -6.89
C GLU A 245 -7.80 -11.50 -6.03
N THR A 246 -6.86 -10.81 -6.66
CA THR A 246 -5.85 -10.00 -5.99
C THR A 246 -5.64 -8.68 -6.74
N ASP A 247 -5.61 -7.55 -6.01
CA ASP A 247 -5.39 -6.19 -6.53
C ASP A 247 -6.30 -5.83 -7.73
N GLY A 248 -7.58 -6.28 -7.69
CA GLY A 248 -8.54 -6.04 -8.76
C GLY A 248 -8.38 -6.93 -9.99
N VAL A 249 -7.60 -8.01 -9.89
CA VAL A 249 -7.40 -8.97 -10.98
C VAL A 249 -7.91 -10.35 -10.57
N GLU A 250 -8.83 -10.90 -11.37
CA GLU A 250 -9.34 -12.26 -11.17
C GLU A 250 -8.23 -13.28 -11.42
N ILE A 251 -8.12 -14.25 -10.53
CA ILE A 251 -7.15 -15.35 -10.63
C ILE A 251 -7.86 -16.70 -10.73
N LYS A 252 -7.17 -17.70 -11.24
CA LYS A 252 -7.62 -19.08 -11.06
C LYS A 252 -7.75 -19.34 -9.57
N PRO A 253 -8.93 -19.81 -9.08
CA PRO A 253 -9.17 -19.92 -7.65
C PRO A 253 -8.15 -20.77 -6.93
N VAL A 254 -7.62 -20.28 -5.83
CA VAL A 254 -6.65 -20.99 -4.98
C VAL A 254 -7.24 -21.14 -3.59
N THR A 255 -7.23 -22.36 -3.06
CA THR A 255 -7.72 -22.66 -1.71
C THR A 255 -6.58 -22.73 -0.72
N VAL A 256 -6.62 -21.88 0.31
CA VAL A 256 -5.58 -21.77 1.33
C VAL A 256 -6.18 -21.72 2.74
N ASP A 257 -5.36 -21.87 3.75
CA ASP A 257 -5.75 -21.75 5.15
C ASP A 257 -5.50 -20.36 5.70
N LYS A 258 -4.42 -19.71 5.22
CA LYS A 258 -3.98 -18.42 5.70
C LYS A 258 -3.46 -17.58 4.53
N ILE A 259 -3.55 -16.28 4.69
CA ILE A 259 -3.01 -15.30 3.72
C ILE A 259 -2.10 -14.34 4.46
N ILE A 260 -0.87 -14.18 3.98
CA ILE A 260 -0.04 -13.07 4.36
C ILE A 260 -0.42 -11.90 3.45
N ILE A 261 -0.80 -10.78 4.05
CA ILE A 261 -1.21 -9.58 3.33
C ILE A 261 -0.34 -8.39 3.78
N PHE A 262 0.34 -7.76 2.84
CA PHE A 262 1.19 -6.61 3.10
C PHE A 262 0.46 -5.28 2.82
N PRO A 263 0.97 -4.16 3.37
CA PRO A 263 0.37 -2.84 3.13
C PRO A 263 0.09 -2.57 1.66
N GLY A 264 -1.15 -2.20 1.35
CA GLY A 264 -1.63 -1.92 0.00
C GLY A 264 -2.13 -3.13 -0.80
N GLU A 265 -1.80 -4.36 -0.43
CA GLU A 265 -2.34 -5.54 -1.10
C GLU A 265 -3.83 -5.71 -0.82
N ARG A 266 -4.55 -6.29 -1.79
CA ARG A 266 -5.96 -6.67 -1.65
C ARG A 266 -6.14 -8.10 -2.12
N TYR A 267 -7.04 -8.82 -1.41
CA TYR A 267 -7.45 -10.18 -1.78
C TYR A 267 -8.96 -10.31 -1.61
N ASP A 268 -9.64 -10.80 -2.64
CA ASP A 268 -11.06 -11.12 -2.55
C ASP A 268 -11.20 -12.62 -2.31
N ILE A 269 -11.79 -12.98 -1.17
CA ILE A 269 -11.95 -14.35 -0.73
C ILE A 269 -13.41 -14.77 -0.70
N GLU A 270 -13.71 -15.90 -1.29
CA GLU A 270 -15.02 -16.54 -1.15
C GLU A 270 -15.00 -17.50 0.03
N LEU A 271 -16.05 -17.43 0.85
CA LEU A 271 -16.30 -18.34 1.95
C LEU A 271 -17.54 -19.18 1.69
N ASN A 272 -17.43 -20.49 1.94
CA ASN A 272 -18.55 -21.42 1.94
C ASN A 272 -18.76 -21.96 3.37
N LEU A 273 -19.80 -21.46 4.02
CA LEU A 273 -20.08 -21.74 5.43
C LEU A 273 -21.21 -22.76 5.63
N LYS A 274 -21.66 -23.43 4.58
CA LYS A 274 -22.83 -24.36 4.61
C LYS A 274 -22.70 -25.50 5.61
N SER A 275 -21.47 -26.00 5.79
CA SER A 275 -21.19 -27.15 6.70
C SER A 275 -21.10 -26.77 8.18
N PHE A 276 -21.09 -25.48 8.50
CA PHE A 276 -20.91 -25.01 9.87
C PHE A 276 -22.25 -24.93 10.62
N SER A 277 -22.20 -25.17 11.95
CA SER A 277 -23.33 -24.91 12.82
C SER A 277 -23.70 -23.44 12.84
N LYS A 278 -24.87 -23.10 13.37
CA LYS A 278 -25.20 -21.70 13.66
C LYS A 278 -24.29 -21.22 14.79
N GLY A 279 -23.74 -19.99 14.64
CA GLY A 279 -22.86 -19.45 15.66
C GLY A 279 -22.12 -18.20 15.17
N THR A 280 -21.07 -17.87 15.87
CA THR A 280 -20.19 -16.75 15.55
C THR A 280 -18.78 -17.27 15.29
N LEU A 281 -18.17 -16.89 14.18
CA LEU A 281 -16.78 -17.22 13.83
C LEU A 281 -15.88 -16.00 14.00
N LYS A 282 -14.64 -16.20 14.43
CA LYS A 282 -13.61 -15.16 14.46
C LYS A 282 -12.83 -15.13 13.16
N MET A 283 -12.73 -13.95 12.56
CA MET A 283 -11.72 -13.61 11.57
C MET A 283 -10.53 -13.02 12.32
N VAL A 284 -9.37 -13.59 12.14
CA VAL A 284 -8.18 -13.26 12.94
C VAL A 284 -7.12 -12.64 12.05
N VAL A 285 -6.60 -11.48 12.46
CA VAL A 285 -5.50 -10.78 11.82
C VAL A 285 -4.38 -10.65 12.83
N ASN A 286 -3.28 -11.37 12.63
CA ASN A 286 -2.09 -11.27 13.47
C ASN A 286 -1.08 -10.33 12.83
N TYR A 287 -0.45 -9.47 13.63
CA TYR A 287 0.67 -8.65 13.20
C TYR A 287 1.92 -9.51 13.00
N LEU A 288 2.62 -9.28 11.90
CA LEU A 288 3.92 -9.89 11.65
C LEU A 288 5.02 -8.97 12.17
N ASP A 289 5.86 -9.51 13.02
CA ASP A 289 6.91 -8.74 13.65
C ASP A 289 8.02 -8.33 12.66
N ASP A 290 8.72 -7.26 12.98
CA ASP A 290 9.74 -6.70 12.10
C ASP A 290 10.99 -7.58 11.98
N ARG A 291 11.27 -8.46 12.95
CA ARG A 291 12.53 -9.19 13.01
C ARG A 291 12.55 -10.46 12.20
N LEU A 292 11.51 -11.29 12.34
CA LEU A 292 11.45 -12.60 11.69
C LEU A 292 10.20 -12.75 10.83
N LEU A 293 9.39 -11.70 10.69
CA LEU A 293 8.00 -11.79 10.22
C LEU A 293 7.24 -12.88 10.99
N ALA A 294 7.62 -13.09 12.24
CA ALA A 294 6.94 -14.00 13.15
C ALA A 294 5.62 -13.38 13.61
N VAL A 295 4.66 -14.23 13.93
CA VAL A 295 3.37 -13.79 14.46
C VAL A 295 3.55 -13.18 15.86
N ARG A 296 3.05 -11.96 16.05
CA ARG A 296 2.90 -11.34 17.36
C ARG A 296 1.55 -11.72 17.96
N GLU A 297 1.53 -12.69 18.86
CA GLU A 297 0.31 -13.20 19.47
C GLU A 297 -0.48 -12.18 20.30
N ASN A 298 0.19 -11.16 20.80
CA ASN A 298 -0.41 -10.09 21.61
C ASN A 298 -0.97 -8.92 20.78
N ILE A 299 -0.74 -8.88 19.46
CA ILE A 299 -1.25 -7.83 18.56
C ILE A 299 -2.15 -8.48 17.53
N VAL A 300 -3.45 -8.49 17.82
CA VAL A 300 -4.46 -9.21 17.06
C VAL A 300 -5.65 -8.32 16.75
N GLY A 301 -6.03 -8.27 15.47
CA GLY A 301 -7.30 -7.71 15.03
C GLY A 301 -8.36 -8.79 14.91
N ILE A 302 -9.58 -8.51 15.35
CA ILE A 302 -10.69 -9.46 15.34
C ILE A 302 -11.88 -8.85 14.61
N GLY A 303 -12.37 -9.57 13.60
CA GLY A 303 -13.71 -9.40 13.02
C GLY A 303 -14.60 -10.59 13.37
N LEU A 304 -15.90 -10.39 13.44
CA LEU A 304 -16.86 -11.44 13.77
C LEU A 304 -17.79 -11.73 12.59
N ILE A 305 -17.90 -12.99 12.18
CA ILE A 305 -18.95 -13.47 11.28
C ILE A 305 -20.11 -14.01 12.12
N ASN A 306 -21.24 -13.35 12.05
CA ASN A 306 -22.46 -13.78 12.72
C ASN A 306 -23.38 -14.52 11.75
N MET A 307 -23.68 -15.79 12.03
CA MET A 307 -24.55 -16.65 11.22
C MET A 307 -25.93 -16.88 11.88
N THR A 308 -26.24 -16.15 12.94
CA THR A 308 -27.49 -16.28 13.72
C THR A 308 -28.20 -14.94 13.86
N THR A 309 -29.48 -14.98 14.24
CA THR A 309 -30.24 -13.78 14.60
C THR A 309 -29.86 -13.22 15.97
N ASN A 310 -29.26 -14.04 16.83
CA ASN A 310 -28.79 -13.64 18.17
C ASN A 310 -27.26 -13.66 18.18
N LEU A 311 -26.68 -12.51 18.40
CA LEU A 311 -25.23 -12.36 18.49
C LEU A 311 -24.70 -13.05 19.75
N SER A 312 -23.80 -14.02 19.58
CA SER A 312 -22.94 -14.51 20.65
C SER A 312 -21.59 -13.83 20.55
N THR A 313 -21.11 -13.26 21.64
CA THR A 313 -19.73 -12.73 21.72
C THR A 313 -18.70 -13.84 21.92
N GLU A 314 -19.15 -15.03 22.28
CA GLU A 314 -18.35 -16.25 22.33
C GLU A 314 -18.37 -16.90 20.94
N ALA A 315 -17.20 -16.93 20.30
CA ALA A 315 -17.06 -17.63 19.04
C ALA A 315 -16.98 -19.12 19.26
N ASP A 316 -17.63 -19.91 18.41
CA ASP A 316 -17.48 -21.34 18.38
C ASP A 316 -16.00 -21.71 18.23
N PHE A 317 -15.49 -22.50 19.16
CA PHE A 317 -14.13 -23.01 19.09
C PHE A 317 -14.08 -24.09 18.00
N ILE A 318 -13.35 -23.83 16.93
CA ILE A 318 -13.00 -24.84 15.94
C ILE A 318 -11.61 -25.33 16.31
N PRO A 319 -11.44 -26.62 16.70
CA PRO A 319 -10.13 -27.13 17.04
C PRO A 319 -9.13 -26.89 15.90
N ASN A 320 -7.92 -26.48 16.25
CA ASN A 320 -6.81 -26.53 15.29
C ASN A 320 -6.66 -27.98 14.83
N ALA A 321 -7.03 -28.23 13.60
CA ALA A 321 -6.80 -29.55 13.04
C ALA A 321 -5.29 -29.71 12.84
N ASP A 322 -4.76 -30.82 13.32
CA ASP A 322 -3.35 -31.21 13.12
C ASP A 322 -3.17 -31.70 11.68
N TYR A 323 -3.47 -30.81 10.70
CA TYR A 323 -3.32 -31.10 9.29
C TYR A 323 -2.35 -30.11 8.64
N HIS A 324 -1.82 -30.51 7.50
CA HIS A 324 -0.96 -29.65 6.69
C HIS A 324 -1.70 -28.41 6.20
N GLN A 325 -1.20 -27.22 6.57
CA GLN A 325 -1.80 -25.93 6.22
C GLN A 325 -1.09 -25.28 5.05
N ILE A 326 -1.83 -24.54 4.24
CA ILE A 326 -1.33 -23.79 3.10
C ILE A 326 -1.39 -22.30 3.40
N ILE A 327 -0.25 -21.62 3.25
CA ILE A 327 -0.13 -20.16 3.43
C ILE A 327 0.12 -19.52 2.06
N LEU A 328 -0.62 -18.47 1.73
CA LEU A 328 -0.40 -17.68 0.52
C LEU A 328 0.51 -16.49 0.81
N ASN A 329 1.39 -16.14 -0.16
CA ASN A 329 2.22 -14.94 -0.18
C ASN A 329 3.31 -14.91 0.90
N CYS A 330 4.02 -16.03 1.09
CA CYS A 330 5.10 -16.07 2.07
C CYS A 330 6.34 -15.28 1.62
N PRO A 331 7.05 -14.66 2.60
CA PRO A 331 8.23 -13.84 2.32
C PRO A 331 9.50 -14.65 1.99
N TYR A 332 9.57 -15.92 2.39
CA TYR A 332 10.73 -16.81 2.21
C TYR A 332 10.32 -18.20 1.75
N LEU A 333 11.24 -18.96 1.19
CA LEU A 333 11.00 -20.33 0.73
C LEU A 333 10.62 -21.30 1.86
N ALA A 334 11.19 -21.12 3.04
CA ALA A 334 10.98 -21.97 4.22
C ALA A 334 10.19 -21.24 5.33
N TYR A 335 9.17 -20.48 4.99
CA TYR A 335 8.33 -19.76 5.95
C TYR A 335 7.02 -20.52 6.23
N PRO A 336 6.55 -20.59 7.48
CA PRO A 336 7.34 -20.39 8.71
C PRO A 336 8.36 -21.50 8.89
N ASN A 337 9.43 -21.23 9.60
CA ASN A 337 10.55 -22.19 9.76
C ASN A 337 10.17 -23.45 10.54
N GLU A 338 9.04 -23.43 11.26
CA GLU A 338 8.53 -24.54 12.08
C GLU A 338 7.06 -24.81 11.79
N GLY A 339 6.65 -26.07 11.84
CA GLY A 339 5.26 -26.49 11.69
C GLY A 339 4.96 -27.26 10.41
N ASN A 340 3.72 -27.74 10.30
CA ASN A 340 3.22 -28.50 9.15
C ASN A 340 2.57 -27.57 8.11
N PHE A 341 3.39 -26.77 7.42
CA PHE A 341 2.93 -25.75 6.47
C PHE A 341 3.58 -25.90 5.10
N SER A 342 2.88 -25.48 4.05
CA SER A 342 3.47 -25.18 2.75
C SER A 342 3.10 -23.77 2.30
N CYS A 343 3.94 -23.17 1.47
CA CYS A 343 3.72 -21.81 1.00
C CYS A 343 3.48 -21.76 -0.51
N ILE A 344 2.51 -20.91 -0.90
CA ILE A 344 2.29 -20.50 -2.28
C ILE A 344 2.79 -19.07 -2.43
N SER A 345 3.85 -18.89 -3.23
CA SER A 345 4.36 -17.57 -3.63
C SER A 345 3.45 -16.95 -4.70
N ILE A 346 3.40 -15.61 -4.75
CA ILE A 346 2.52 -14.88 -5.69
C ILE A 346 2.83 -15.15 -7.16
N ASP A 347 4.06 -15.49 -7.54
CA ASP A 347 4.42 -15.87 -8.91
C ASP A 347 3.86 -17.23 -9.35
N LYS A 348 3.22 -17.97 -8.43
CA LYS A 348 2.48 -19.21 -8.71
C LYS A 348 0.99 -18.97 -8.93
N LEU A 349 0.52 -17.74 -8.68
CA LEU A 349 -0.85 -17.36 -9.02
C LEU A 349 -0.95 -17.10 -10.53
N GLU A 350 -2.08 -17.47 -11.11
CA GLU A 350 -2.34 -17.27 -12.53
C GLU A 350 -3.57 -16.39 -12.72
N SER A 351 -3.47 -15.37 -13.58
CA SER A 351 -4.62 -14.58 -14.02
C SER A 351 -5.67 -15.48 -14.67
N LEU A 352 -6.95 -15.26 -14.35
CA LEU A 352 -8.05 -16.05 -14.93
C LEU A 352 -8.24 -15.74 -16.43
N ASN A 353 -8.11 -14.47 -16.80
CA ASN A 353 -8.32 -13.96 -18.16
C ASN A 353 -7.12 -13.10 -18.59
N PRO A 354 -5.94 -13.69 -18.82
CA PRO A 354 -4.72 -12.92 -19.07
C PRO A 354 -4.79 -12.02 -20.32
N GLU A 355 -5.62 -12.36 -21.30
CA GLU A 355 -5.79 -11.60 -22.55
C GLU A 355 -6.62 -10.32 -22.34
N ASN A 356 -7.63 -10.37 -21.48
CA ASN A 356 -8.50 -9.24 -21.19
C ASN A 356 -7.83 -8.20 -20.27
N ASP A 357 -6.76 -8.60 -19.60
CA ASP A 357 -6.03 -7.76 -18.66
C ASP A 357 -4.95 -6.91 -19.34
N ILE A 358 -4.73 -7.07 -20.63
CA ILE A 358 -3.69 -6.37 -21.39
C ILE A 358 -4.34 -5.36 -22.32
N ASP A 359 -4.07 -4.09 -22.09
CA ASP A 359 -4.43 -3.04 -23.04
C ASP A 359 -3.67 -3.24 -24.36
N VAL A 360 -4.42 -3.63 -25.39
CA VAL A 360 -3.91 -3.78 -26.74
C VAL A 360 -3.90 -2.41 -27.40
N ILE A 361 -2.91 -1.59 -27.08
CA ILE A 361 -2.59 -0.38 -27.84
C ILE A 361 -1.21 -0.62 -28.46
N ASP A 362 -1.15 -0.50 -29.76
CA ASP A 362 0.03 -0.46 -30.66
C ASP A 362 1.37 -0.90 -30.02
N LYS A 363 1.46 -2.21 -29.70
CA LYS A 363 2.65 -2.78 -29.04
C LYS A 363 3.83 -2.75 -29.98
N SER A 364 4.85 -1.99 -29.61
CA SER A 364 6.13 -2.12 -30.28
C SER A 364 6.76 -3.48 -29.93
N ASN A 365 7.53 -4.04 -30.88
CA ASN A 365 8.30 -5.27 -30.61
C ASN A 365 9.58 -5.00 -29.79
N ARG A 366 9.66 -3.82 -29.12
CA ARG A 366 10.85 -3.45 -28.32
C ARG A 366 10.66 -3.84 -26.88
N THR A 367 11.65 -4.51 -26.32
CA THR A 367 11.71 -4.92 -24.92
C THR A 367 12.91 -4.28 -24.25
N PHE A 368 12.70 -3.61 -23.12
CA PHE A 368 13.74 -3.00 -22.31
C PHE A 368 13.78 -3.62 -20.92
N THR A 369 14.95 -3.86 -20.39
CA THR A 369 15.13 -4.32 -19.01
C THR A 369 15.69 -3.19 -18.16
N LYS A 370 15.03 -2.91 -17.04
CA LYS A 370 15.46 -1.94 -16.04
C LYS A 370 15.68 -2.63 -14.70
N PHE A 371 16.83 -2.39 -14.09
CA PHE A 371 17.14 -2.87 -12.74
C PHE A 371 16.86 -1.76 -11.73
N LEU A 372 16.05 -2.07 -10.72
CA LEU A 372 15.68 -1.13 -9.66
C LEU A 372 16.01 -1.73 -8.29
N ASN A 373 17.05 -1.20 -7.67
CA ASN A 373 17.48 -1.60 -6.33
C ASN A 373 16.76 -0.76 -5.26
N PHE A 374 15.90 -1.39 -4.49
CA PHE A 374 15.29 -0.81 -3.30
C PHE A 374 16.18 -1.13 -2.10
N GLY A 375 17.03 -0.20 -1.72
CA GLY A 375 18.08 -0.44 -0.74
C GLY A 375 18.21 0.70 0.27
N TYR A 376 18.97 0.40 1.34
CA TYR A 376 19.28 1.32 2.42
C TYR A 376 20.75 1.72 2.40
N ARG A 377 21.02 2.94 2.86
CA ARG A 377 22.34 3.37 3.32
C ARG A 377 22.35 3.43 4.84
N GLY A 378 23.03 2.47 5.46
CA GLY A 378 22.98 2.33 6.91
C GLY A 378 21.52 2.14 7.39
N GLU A 379 21.19 2.65 8.58
CA GLU A 379 19.87 2.46 9.19
C GLU A 379 18.88 3.62 8.91
N MET A 380 19.28 4.65 8.17
CA MET A 380 18.57 5.95 8.16
C MET A 380 18.19 6.52 6.79
N ALA A 381 18.58 5.90 5.69
CA ALA A 381 18.29 6.46 4.38
C ALA A 381 17.88 5.39 3.37
N SER A 382 16.64 5.46 2.94
CA SER A 382 16.07 4.59 1.90
C SER A 382 16.29 5.20 0.53
N SER A 383 16.50 4.36 -0.47
CA SER A 383 16.76 4.82 -1.84
C SER A 383 16.29 3.86 -2.91
N VAL A 384 16.14 4.37 -4.13
CA VAL A 384 16.07 3.55 -5.34
C VAL A 384 17.32 3.81 -6.19
N ASN A 385 18.08 2.76 -6.49
CA ASN A 385 19.36 2.86 -7.20
C ASN A 385 20.32 3.91 -6.58
N GLY A 386 20.38 3.99 -5.24
CA GLY A 386 21.22 4.95 -4.52
C GLY A 386 20.74 6.41 -4.61
N ARG A 387 19.53 6.65 -5.09
CA ARG A 387 18.90 7.98 -5.12
C ARG A 387 17.85 8.08 -4.05
N ILE A 388 18.02 9.00 -3.10
CA ILE A 388 16.99 9.37 -2.13
C ILE A 388 15.97 10.23 -2.86
N PHE A 389 14.76 9.74 -3.00
CA PHE A 389 13.72 10.50 -3.67
C PHE A 389 13.33 11.74 -2.85
N LYS A 390 13.31 12.87 -3.52
CA LYS A 390 12.76 14.12 -3.02
C LYS A 390 11.60 14.53 -3.90
N ASN A 391 10.46 14.83 -3.27
CA ASN A 391 9.34 15.37 -4.03
C ASN A 391 9.77 16.62 -4.80
N PRO A 392 9.36 16.77 -6.07
CA PRO A 392 9.51 18.02 -6.80
C PRO A 392 8.88 19.19 -6.05
N SER A 393 9.34 20.40 -6.32
CA SER A 393 8.77 21.62 -5.73
C SER A 393 7.46 22.05 -6.40
N VAL A 394 7.22 21.55 -7.60
CA VAL A 394 6.04 21.80 -8.44
C VAL A 394 5.55 20.48 -9.05
N SER A 395 4.37 20.45 -9.63
CA SER A 395 3.84 19.23 -10.26
C SER A 395 4.72 18.80 -11.46
N ALA A 396 5.32 17.64 -11.38
CA ALA A 396 6.13 17.08 -12.46
C ALA A 396 5.32 16.89 -13.75
N LEU A 397 4.04 16.56 -13.62
CA LEU A 397 3.14 16.36 -14.75
C LEU A 397 2.74 17.66 -15.43
N SER A 398 2.40 18.71 -14.68
CA SER A 398 1.87 19.97 -15.25
C SER A 398 2.91 21.09 -15.39
N GLN A 399 4.04 20.99 -14.69
CA GLN A 399 5.09 22.01 -14.67
C GLN A 399 6.50 21.41 -14.87
N PRO A 400 6.72 20.55 -15.88
CA PRO A 400 8.00 19.82 -16.05
C PRO A 400 9.19 20.74 -16.26
N HIS A 401 8.98 21.92 -16.84
CA HIS A 401 10.04 22.88 -17.11
C HIS A 401 10.47 23.70 -15.87
N GLU A 402 9.70 23.61 -14.77
CA GLU A 402 9.99 24.32 -13.52
C GLU A 402 10.63 23.39 -12.46
N LEU A 403 10.95 22.15 -12.83
CA LEU A 403 11.60 21.19 -11.95
C LEU A 403 13.05 21.59 -11.67
N ASN A 404 13.39 21.79 -10.41
CA ASN A 404 14.71 22.26 -9.98
C ASN A 404 15.47 21.23 -9.10
N THR A 405 14.93 20.02 -8.95
CA THR A 405 15.49 18.97 -8.09
C THR A 405 15.89 17.72 -8.87
N LEU A 406 16.19 17.87 -10.16
CA LEU A 406 16.56 16.76 -11.04
C LEU A 406 17.89 16.13 -10.63
N CYS A 407 18.04 14.84 -10.92
CA CYS A 407 19.24 14.07 -10.62
C CYS A 407 20.41 14.33 -11.61
N SER A 408 20.27 15.24 -12.55
CA SER A 408 21.32 15.58 -13.55
C SER A 408 22.63 16.06 -12.91
N GLU A 409 22.56 16.64 -11.71
CA GLU A 409 23.71 17.10 -10.94
C GLU A 409 24.28 16.04 -9.99
N CYS A 410 23.60 14.89 -9.88
CA CYS A 410 24.07 13.80 -9.07
C CYS A 410 25.19 13.03 -9.80
N ASP A 411 26.33 12.92 -9.16
CA ASP A 411 27.36 11.97 -9.59
C ASP A 411 26.75 10.56 -9.61
N VAL A 412 27.00 9.83 -10.69
CA VAL A 412 26.45 8.47 -10.88
C VAL A 412 26.86 7.52 -9.76
N GLU A 413 27.99 7.79 -9.12
CA GLU A 413 28.58 6.95 -8.07
C GLU A 413 28.28 7.41 -6.65
N ARG A 414 27.60 8.57 -6.49
CA ARG A 414 27.30 9.12 -5.16
C ARG A 414 25.84 8.95 -4.79
N PHE A 415 25.64 8.63 -3.54
CA PHE A 415 24.34 8.69 -2.88
C PHE A 415 23.88 10.16 -2.83
N CYS A 416 22.76 10.48 -3.46
CA CYS A 416 22.27 11.84 -3.52
C CYS A 416 20.74 11.94 -3.39
N THR A 417 20.29 13.13 -3.01
CA THR A 417 18.86 13.45 -2.85
C THR A 417 18.37 14.25 -4.04
N CYS A 418 17.42 13.70 -4.80
CA CYS A 418 16.88 14.34 -5.99
C CYS A 418 15.50 13.77 -6.38
N SER A 419 14.79 14.42 -7.29
CA SER A 419 13.55 13.91 -7.89
C SER A 419 13.89 12.88 -8.97
N TYR A 420 14.21 11.66 -8.50
CA TYR A 420 14.68 10.58 -9.38
C TYR A 420 13.58 10.10 -10.33
N SER A 421 13.88 10.04 -11.61
CA SER A 421 12.99 9.51 -12.64
C SER A 421 13.69 8.50 -13.55
N VAL A 422 12.89 7.58 -14.08
CA VAL A 422 13.28 6.59 -15.07
C VAL A 422 12.39 6.73 -16.29
N GLU A 423 13.01 6.91 -17.45
CA GLU A 423 12.29 7.03 -18.72
C GLU A 423 11.80 5.65 -19.19
N LEU A 424 10.52 5.59 -19.59
CA LEU A 424 9.89 4.45 -20.23
C LEU A 424 9.50 4.81 -21.67
N GLU A 425 9.99 4.05 -22.62
CA GLU A 425 9.66 4.28 -24.03
C GLU A 425 8.22 3.85 -24.37
N SER A 426 7.45 4.74 -24.97
CA SER A 426 6.06 4.51 -25.35
C SER A 426 5.86 3.25 -26.17
N GLY A 427 4.80 2.50 -25.87
CA GLY A 427 4.41 1.27 -26.54
C GLY A 427 5.34 0.08 -26.32
N SER A 428 6.39 0.23 -25.49
CA SER A 428 7.39 -0.82 -25.24
C SER A 428 7.00 -1.77 -24.13
N GLU A 429 7.51 -3.00 -24.24
CA GLU A 429 7.55 -3.95 -23.13
C GLU A 429 8.69 -3.59 -22.18
N ILE A 430 8.39 -3.35 -20.92
CA ILE A 430 9.38 -3.04 -19.91
C ILE A 430 9.46 -4.21 -18.92
N ILE A 431 10.62 -4.82 -18.84
CA ILE A 431 10.94 -5.82 -17.81
C ILE A 431 11.63 -5.12 -16.66
N LEU A 432 10.95 -5.04 -15.54
CA LEU A 432 11.47 -4.50 -14.29
C LEU A 432 12.07 -5.63 -13.46
N VAL A 433 13.36 -5.53 -13.16
CA VAL A 433 14.03 -6.38 -12.19
C VAL A 433 14.14 -5.58 -10.90
N ILE A 434 13.19 -5.80 -10.00
CA ILE A 434 13.07 -5.09 -8.74
C ILE A 434 13.70 -5.95 -7.67
N PHE A 435 14.71 -5.43 -6.99
CA PHE A 435 15.49 -6.26 -6.08
C PHE A 435 15.94 -5.49 -4.84
N ASN A 436 16.31 -6.25 -3.82
CA ASN A 436 16.78 -5.76 -2.54
C ASN A 436 17.94 -6.65 -2.07
N LEU A 437 19.10 -6.05 -1.86
CA LEU A 437 20.29 -6.75 -1.39
C LEU A 437 20.41 -6.81 0.14
N GLY A 438 19.49 -6.18 0.86
CA GLY A 438 19.49 -6.17 2.32
C GLY A 438 19.28 -7.57 2.90
N LYS A 439 20.09 -7.93 3.89
CA LYS A 439 20.06 -9.25 4.56
C LYS A 439 19.24 -9.28 5.84
N GLU A 440 18.73 -8.12 6.28
CA GLU A 440 17.93 -8.03 7.49
C GLU A 440 16.43 -8.14 7.19
N TYR A 441 15.69 -8.75 8.09
CA TYR A 441 14.22 -8.91 7.95
C TYR A 441 13.47 -7.58 7.85
N LEU A 442 14.01 -6.50 8.43
CA LEU A 442 13.49 -5.13 8.28
C LEU A 442 13.46 -4.66 6.82
N ASN A 443 14.29 -5.28 5.97
CA ASN A 443 14.41 -4.94 4.56
C ASN A 443 13.32 -5.59 3.66
N VAL A 444 12.24 -6.09 4.21
CA VAL A 444 11.06 -6.49 3.43
C VAL A 444 10.28 -5.25 3.02
N HIS A 445 10.01 -5.11 1.72
CA HIS A 445 9.27 -3.96 1.19
C HIS A 445 7.93 -4.39 0.58
N SER A 446 6.94 -3.50 0.62
CA SER A 446 5.72 -3.60 -0.17
C SER A 446 5.84 -2.59 -1.30
N ILE A 447 6.04 -3.05 -2.52
CA ILE A 447 6.30 -2.20 -3.69
C ILE A 447 5.00 -1.92 -4.41
N HIS A 448 4.67 -0.64 -4.57
CA HIS A 448 3.50 -0.16 -5.30
C HIS A 448 3.90 0.64 -6.53
N ILE A 449 3.10 0.51 -7.59
CA ILE A 449 3.22 1.28 -8.82
C ILE A 449 1.90 2.00 -9.13
N HIS A 450 1.99 3.27 -9.43
CA HIS A 450 0.87 4.07 -9.92
C HIS A 450 0.71 3.90 -11.44
N GLY A 451 -0.49 4.08 -11.94
CA GLY A 451 -0.79 4.06 -13.37
C GLY A 451 -0.72 2.71 -14.07
N HIS A 452 -0.22 1.67 -13.40
CA HIS A 452 0.05 0.36 -13.99
C HIS A 452 -0.26 -0.79 -13.05
N LYS A 453 -0.21 -2.01 -13.60
CA LYS A 453 -0.10 -3.25 -12.85
C LYS A 453 1.11 -4.04 -13.34
N PHE A 454 1.91 -4.51 -12.40
CA PHE A 454 2.96 -5.48 -12.67
C PHE A 454 2.35 -6.82 -13.08
N GLN A 455 2.77 -7.39 -14.17
CA GLN A 455 2.63 -8.84 -14.34
C GLN A 455 3.84 -9.49 -13.68
N ILE A 456 3.61 -10.22 -12.60
CA ILE A 456 4.68 -10.91 -11.87
C ILE A 456 5.09 -12.15 -12.66
N LEU A 457 6.31 -12.12 -13.19
CA LEU A 457 6.84 -13.19 -14.02
C LEU A 457 7.64 -14.21 -13.21
N LYS A 458 8.32 -13.76 -12.15
CA LYS A 458 9.15 -14.60 -11.28
C LYS A 458 9.42 -13.88 -9.95
N MET A 459 9.40 -14.64 -8.88
CA MET A 459 9.92 -14.23 -7.57
C MET A 459 11.22 -14.98 -7.27
N GLY A 460 12.26 -14.25 -6.94
CA GLY A 460 13.51 -14.79 -6.38
C GLY A 460 13.44 -14.73 -4.86
N LEU A 461 12.80 -15.74 -4.27
CA LEU A 461 12.68 -15.83 -2.81
C LEU A 461 13.96 -16.31 -2.17
N THR A 462 14.27 -15.79 -1.00
CA THR A 462 15.41 -16.15 -0.17
C THR A 462 15.13 -17.35 0.72
N THR A 463 16.18 -17.94 1.25
CA THR A 463 16.11 -18.95 2.31
C THR A 463 16.68 -18.37 3.60
N THR A 464 16.55 -19.12 4.69
CA THR A 464 17.25 -18.84 5.95
C THR A 464 18.29 -19.92 6.21
N ASP A 465 19.41 -19.55 6.85
CA ASP A 465 20.40 -20.51 7.36
C ASP A 465 19.92 -21.17 8.67
N LEU A 466 20.73 -22.06 9.23
CA LEU A 466 20.43 -22.76 10.49
C LEU A 466 20.32 -21.82 11.70
N ASN A 467 20.86 -20.61 11.61
CA ASN A 467 20.79 -19.59 12.66
C ASN A 467 19.61 -18.62 12.44
N GLY A 468 18.81 -18.83 11.39
CA GLY A 468 17.70 -17.97 11.02
C GLY A 468 18.11 -16.71 10.22
N ASN A 469 19.37 -16.56 9.79
CA ASN A 469 19.78 -15.40 8.98
C ASN A 469 19.32 -15.56 7.54
N ILE A 470 18.96 -14.46 6.89
CA ILE A 470 18.59 -14.46 5.48
C ILE A 470 19.80 -14.79 4.61
N VAL A 471 19.63 -15.77 3.73
CA VAL A 471 20.58 -16.10 2.67
C VAL A 471 20.09 -15.47 1.37
N PRO A 472 20.71 -14.36 0.90
CA PRO A 472 20.31 -13.68 -0.32
C PRO A 472 20.42 -14.58 -1.55
N THR A 473 19.65 -14.26 -2.60
CA THR A 473 19.80 -14.93 -3.88
C THR A 473 21.11 -14.51 -4.55
N GLU A 474 21.77 -15.45 -5.26
CA GLU A 474 23.00 -15.18 -6.00
C GLU A 474 22.74 -14.80 -7.47
N ASP A 475 21.48 -14.67 -7.86
CA ASP A 475 21.08 -14.43 -9.25
C ASP A 475 21.47 -13.03 -9.75
N ILE A 476 21.53 -12.04 -8.84
CA ILE A 476 21.87 -10.65 -9.15
C ILE A 476 23.18 -10.28 -8.47
N LYS A 477 24.07 -9.65 -9.23
CA LYS A 477 25.31 -9.06 -8.71
C LYS A 477 25.40 -7.58 -9.00
N CYS A 478 25.97 -6.86 -8.08
CA CYS A 478 26.32 -5.46 -8.25
C CYS A 478 27.74 -5.35 -8.84
N SER A 479 27.88 -4.62 -9.93
CA SER A 479 29.19 -4.41 -10.56
C SER A 479 29.98 -3.27 -9.93
N GLU A 480 29.32 -2.37 -9.23
CA GLU A 480 29.92 -1.23 -8.54
C GLU A 480 29.29 -1.14 -7.14
N GLN A 481 29.93 -1.78 -6.18
CA GLN A 481 29.52 -1.77 -4.79
C GLN A 481 30.45 -0.82 -4.03
N LEU A 482 29.88 0.14 -3.32
CA LEU A 482 30.66 0.91 -2.33
C LEU A 482 31.03 -0.03 -1.19
N SER A 483 32.29 -0.09 -0.85
CA SER A 483 32.98 -1.15 -0.13
C SER A 483 32.44 -1.62 1.23
N ASN A 484 31.41 -1.01 1.80
CA ASN A 484 30.87 -1.37 3.12
C ASN A 484 29.34 -1.32 3.24
N GLU A 485 28.59 -1.04 2.16
CA GLU A 485 27.13 -0.89 2.22
C GLU A 485 26.47 -1.91 1.27
N GLU A 486 26.25 -3.10 1.76
CA GLU A 486 25.80 -4.27 0.97
C GLU A 486 24.43 -4.10 0.30
N SER A 487 23.58 -3.20 0.78
CA SER A 487 22.22 -3.00 0.25
C SER A 487 22.13 -1.99 -0.90
N LEU A 488 23.18 -1.20 -1.15
CA LEU A 488 23.21 -0.21 -2.23
C LEU A 488 23.85 -0.77 -3.50
N CYS A 489 23.14 -0.65 -4.61
CA CYS A 489 23.63 -1.03 -5.90
C CYS A 489 23.21 -0.02 -6.96
N TYR A 490 24.18 0.58 -7.65
CA TYR A 490 23.94 1.52 -8.73
C TYR A 490 23.89 0.85 -10.11
N ARG A 491 24.67 -0.23 -10.28
CA ARG A 491 24.74 -0.98 -11.54
C ARG A 491 24.62 -2.48 -11.26
N ALA A 492 23.40 -2.95 -11.31
CA ALA A 492 23.11 -4.38 -11.18
C ALA A 492 23.14 -5.07 -12.54
N LYS A 493 23.46 -6.36 -12.49
CA LYS A 493 23.36 -7.27 -13.62
C LYS A 493 23.07 -8.69 -13.16
N TRP A 494 22.56 -9.50 -14.05
CA TRP A 494 22.42 -10.92 -13.81
C TRP A 494 23.78 -11.59 -13.61
N THR A 495 23.89 -12.51 -12.67
CA THR A 495 25.07 -13.37 -12.52
C THR A 495 25.19 -14.30 -13.73
N ASN A 496 24.06 -14.81 -14.21
CA ASN A 496 24.00 -15.57 -15.45
C ASN A 496 23.75 -14.63 -16.65
N ASN A 497 24.74 -14.38 -17.47
CA ASN A 497 24.65 -13.48 -18.62
C ASN A 497 23.60 -13.90 -19.67
N THR A 498 23.16 -15.17 -19.71
CA THR A 498 22.10 -15.60 -20.64
C THR A 498 20.75 -14.97 -20.29
N TRP A 499 20.55 -14.53 -19.04
CA TRP A 499 19.34 -13.88 -18.55
C TRP A 499 19.20 -12.41 -18.98
N ASN A 500 20.21 -11.86 -19.67
CA ASN A 500 20.05 -10.58 -20.39
C ASN A 500 18.97 -10.65 -21.48
N ASP A 501 18.67 -11.86 -21.99
CA ASP A 501 17.44 -12.15 -22.68
C ASP A 501 16.41 -12.62 -21.64
N PRO A 502 15.37 -11.81 -21.31
CA PRO A 502 14.42 -12.18 -20.26
C PRO A 502 13.71 -13.51 -20.48
N ARG A 503 13.56 -13.93 -21.76
CA ARG A 503 12.92 -15.21 -22.10
C ARG A 503 13.77 -16.44 -21.71
N LYS A 504 15.05 -16.24 -21.42
CA LYS A 504 15.98 -17.29 -20.96
C LYS A 504 16.09 -17.38 -19.44
N ILE A 505 15.39 -16.52 -18.70
CA ILE A 505 15.35 -16.59 -17.25
C ILE A 505 14.65 -17.90 -16.84
N ARG A 506 15.32 -18.66 -15.99
CA ARG A 506 14.80 -19.98 -15.56
C ARG A 506 13.50 -19.82 -14.77
N ASN A 507 12.49 -20.64 -15.08
CA ASN A 507 11.17 -20.67 -14.42
C ASN A 507 10.40 -19.35 -14.50
N ILE A 508 10.55 -18.59 -15.57
CA ILE A 508 9.80 -17.36 -15.82
C ILE A 508 8.44 -17.67 -16.45
N ASN A 509 7.38 -16.96 -16.02
CA ASN A 509 6.03 -17.12 -16.54
C ASN A 509 5.57 -15.89 -17.31
N PHE A 510 5.73 -15.88 -18.63
CA PHE A 510 5.27 -14.80 -19.50
C PHE A 510 3.79 -14.90 -19.88
N GLN A 511 3.16 -16.05 -19.71
CA GLN A 511 1.82 -16.30 -20.24
C GLN A 511 0.73 -15.89 -19.25
N ASN A 512 0.75 -16.45 -18.05
CA ASN A 512 -0.37 -16.38 -17.13
C ASN A 512 0.00 -15.73 -15.78
N GLY A 513 1.18 -15.12 -15.68
CA GLY A 513 1.63 -14.47 -14.44
C GLY A 513 0.57 -13.49 -13.91
N VAL A 514 0.31 -13.56 -12.62
CA VAL A 514 -0.68 -12.70 -11.95
C VAL A 514 -0.31 -11.22 -12.12
N ARG A 515 -1.32 -10.38 -12.25
CA ARG A 515 -1.14 -8.93 -12.29
C ARG A 515 -1.51 -8.32 -10.95
N LYS A 516 -0.63 -7.47 -10.43
CA LYS A 516 -0.78 -6.77 -9.15
C LYS A 516 -0.23 -5.35 -9.28
N ASP A 517 -0.81 -4.41 -8.59
CA ASP A 517 -0.22 -3.08 -8.45
C ASP A 517 0.68 -2.97 -7.21
N THR A 518 0.60 -3.96 -6.32
CA THR A 518 1.36 -4.01 -5.07
C THR A 518 1.83 -5.43 -4.80
N PHE A 519 3.10 -5.60 -4.46
CA PHE A 519 3.62 -6.92 -4.11
C PHE A 519 4.72 -6.84 -3.05
N LEU A 520 4.89 -7.94 -2.34
CA LEU A 520 5.99 -8.14 -1.40
C LEU A 520 7.32 -8.31 -2.14
N LEU A 521 8.30 -7.45 -1.85
CA LEU A 521 9.71 -7.64 -2.23
C LEU A 521 10.47 -8.21 -1.02
N PRO A 522 10.95 -9.46 -1.10
CA PRO A 522 11.65 -10.10 0.02
C PRO A 522 13.02 -9.48 0.28
N ALA A 523 13.47 -9.52 1.53
CA ALA A 523 14.85 -9.17 1.87
C ALA A 523 15.83 -10.11 1.18
N GLY A 524 16.90 -9.57 0.60
CA GLY A 524 17.90 -10.34 -0.15
C GLY A 524 17.39 -10.98 -1.45
N GLY A 525 16.14 -10.68 -1.86
CA GLY A 525 15.48 -11.28 -3.00
C GLY A 525 15.14 -10.31 -4.12
N TYR A 526 14.35 -10.78 -5.09
CA TYR A 526 13.94 -9.99 -6.24
C TYR A 526 12.60 -10.42 -6.81
N ALA A 527 12.01 -9.53 -7.60
CA ALA A 527 10.91 -9.84 -8.50
C ALA A 527 11.30 -9.48 -9.93
N VAL A 528 10.92 -10.31 -10.90
CA VAL A 528 10.89 -9.96 -12.32
C VAL A 528 9.45 -9.67 -12.68
N ALA A 529 9.19 -8.44 -13.05
CA ALA A 529 7.85 -7.98 -13.39
C ALA A 529 7.83 -7.38 -14.79
N ARG A 530 6.71 -7.49 -15.49
CA ARG A 530 6.48 -6.86 -16.78
C ARG A 530 5.41 -5.79 -16.67
N ILE A 531 5.66 -4.66 -17.29
CA ILE A 531 4.64 -3.65 -17.60
C ILE A 531 4.69 -3.30 -19.08
N TRP A 532 3.59 -2.74 -19.58
CA TRP A 532 3.55 -2.15 -20.93
C TRP A 532 3.47 -0.64 -20.78
N ALA A 533 4.39 0.09 -21.43
CA ALA A 533 4.37 1.55 -21.45
C ALA A 533 3.30 2.06 -22.42
N THR A 534 2.04 1.95 -22.03
CA THR A 534 0.85 2.32 -22.84
C THR A 534 -0.08 3.29 -22.13
N ASN A 535 0.37 3.88 -21.03
CA ASN A 535 -0.37 4.86 -20.25
C ASN A 535 0.48 6.12 -20.01
N PRO A 536 0.55 7.04 -20.99
CA PRO A 536 1.39 8.24 -20.89
C PRO A 536 1.14 9.06 -19.63
N GLY A 537 2.22 9.40 -18.91
CA GLY A 537 2.14 10.15 -17.67
C GLY A 537 3.44 10.16 -16.88
N VAL A 538 3.38 10.68 -15.67
CA VAL A 538 4.45 10.59 -14.67
C VAL A 538 3.90 9.83 -13.47
N TRP A 539 4.39 8.61 -13.27
CA TRP A 539 3.84 7.68 -12.30
C TRP A 539 4.81 7.44 -11.15
N LEU A 540 4.33 7.50 -9.92
CA LEU A 540 5.16 7.18 -8.77
C LEU A 540 5.24 5.65 -8.60
N MET A 541 6.44 5.13 -8.35
CA MET A 541 6.69 3.78 -7.88
C MET A 541 7.45 3.86 -6.56
N HIS A 542 6.95 3.22 -5.50
CA HIS A 542 7.51 3.42 -4.16
C HIS A 542 7.26 2.25 -3.23
N CYS A 543 8.01 2.20 -2.13
CA CYS A 543 7.65 1.33 -1.03
C CYS A 543 6.42 1.88 -0.31
N ARG A 544 5.42 1.03 -0.04
CA ARG A 544 4.16 1.40 0.61
C ARG A 544 4.32 1.62 2.13
N LYS A 545 5.41 1.14 2.71
CA LYS A 545 5.74 1.46 4.10
C LYS A 545 6.04 2.95 4.21
N THR A 546 5.23 3.67 4.98
CA THR A 546 5.27 5.13 5.07
C THR A 546 6.65 5.65 5.45
N ARG A 547 7.32 5.04 6.43
CA ARG A 547 8.68 5.41 6.82
C ARG A 547 9.64 5.35 5.63
N HIS A 548 9.64 4.25 4.84
CA HIS A 548 10.54 4.09 3.69
C HIS A 548 10.27 5.12 2.60
N LEU A 549 8.99 5.45 2.35
CA LEU A 549 8.62 6.50 1.40
C LEU A 549 9.18 7.86 1.83
N PHE A 550 9.03 8.24 3.11
CA PHE A 550 9.55 9.49 3.64
C PHE A 550 11.07 9.56 3.66
N GLU A 551 11.73 8.43 3.85
CA GLU A 551 13.19 8.32 3.76
C GLU A 551 13.71 8.34 2.32
N GLY A 552 12.81 8.35 1.30
CA GLY A 552 13.16 8.52 -0.10
C GLY A 552 13.15 7.24 -0.96
N MET A 553 12.45 6.18 -0.54
CA MET A 553 12.32 4.94 -1.32
C MET A 553 11.22 5.07 -2.38
N ALA A 554 11.45 5.92 -3.36
CA ALA A 554 10.55 6.17 -4.48
C ALA A 554 11.31 6.53 -5.76
N VAL A 555 10.63 6.39 -6.89
CA VAL A 555 11.10 6.78 -8.23
C VAL A 555 9.90 7.18 -9.09
N MET A 556 10.04 8.21 -9.89
CA MET A 556 9.07 8.54 -10.93
C MET A 556 9.36 7.71 -12.19
N LEU A 557 8.32 7.14 -12.76
CA LEU A 557 8.35 6.53 -14.09
C LEU A 557 7.79 7.56 -15.07
N ASN A 558 8.66 8.11 -15.89
CA ASN A 558 8.27 9.07 -16.93
C ASN A 558 7.94 8.29 -18.20
N GLU A 559 6.65 8.16 -18.49
CA GLU A 559 6.16 7.45 -19.65
C GLU A 559 5.65 8.42 -20.69
N SER A 560 6.53 8.69 -21.68
CA SER A 560 6.15 9.47 -22.87
C SER A 560 5.36 10.73 -22.54
N PHE A 561 5.88 11.49 -21.62
CA PHE A 561 5.25 12.71 -21.10
C PHE A 561 4.79 13.66 -22.23
N GLU A 562 5.54 13.74 -23.32
CA GLU A 562 5.21 14.53 -24.51
C GLU A 562 3.90 14.10 -25.20
N HIS A 563 3.38 12.91 -24.89
CA HIS A 563 2.12 12.41 -25.43
C HIS A 563 0.93 12.63 -24.50
N VAL A 564 1.14 13.20 -23.31
CA VAL A 564 0.04 13.60 -22.42
C VAL A 564 -0.68 14.81 -23.03
N ARG A 565 -1.84 14.56 -23.67
CA ARG A 565 -2.51 15.57 -24.51
C ARG A 565 -3.45 16.50 -23.74
N ASP A 566 -4.27 15.98 -22.84
CA ASP A 566 -5.39 16.74 -22.30
C ASP A 566 -5.31 16.88 -20.78
N LEU A 567 -4.36 17.69 -20.30
CA LEU A 567 -4.41 18.10 -18.91
C LEU A 567 -5.63 19.00 -18.66
N PRO A 568 -6.36 18.82 -17.55
CA PRO A 568 -7.46 19.70 -17.18
C PRO A 568 -7.04 21.17 -17.19
N LYS A 569 -7.85 22.06 -17.80
CA LYS A 569 -7.55 23.49 -17.90
C LYS A 569 -7.52 24.19 -16.54
N ASP A 570 -8.20 23.62 -15.57
CA ASP A 570 -8.31 24.05 -14.18
C ASP A 570 -7.27 23.39 -13.26
N LEU A 571 -6.35 22.59 -13.81
CA LEU A 571 -5.24 22.03 -13.04
C LEU A 571 -4.33 23.19 -12.57
N THR A 572 -4.39 23.46 -11.27
CA THR A 572 -3.67 24.59 -10.65
C THR A 572 -2.16 24.36 -10.65
N ALA A 573 -1.39 25.40 -10.99
CA ALA A 573 0.06 25.39 -10.79
C ALA A 573 0.42 25.51 -9.31
N CYS A 574 1.49 24.84 -8.85
CA CYS A 574 1.87 24.77 -7.44
C CYS A 574 2.41 26.08 -6.86
N SER A 575 2.68 27.09 -7.67
CA SER A 575 3.21 28.40 -7.24
C SER A 575 2.18 29.52 -7.25
N ASN A 576 0.91 29.23 -7.06
CA ASN A 576 -0.22 30.13 -7.36
C ASN A 576 -0.49 31.27 -6.37
N PHE A 577 0.50 31.79 -5.67
CA PHE A 577 0.33 33.10 -5.02
C PHE A 577 0.44 34.28 -5.99
N PHE A 578 0.88 34.05 -7.25
CA PHE A 578 1.00 35.08 -8.28
C PHE A 578 0.36 34.62 -9.59
N ASN A 579 -0.50 35.49 -10.14
CA ASN A 579 -1.06 35.28 -11.47
C ASN A 579 0.10 35.17 -12.50
N ARG A 580 0.07 34.19 -13.40
CA ARG A 580 1.14 33.92 -14.40
C ARG A 580 1.59 35.17 -15.16
N GLN A 581 0.72 36.19 -15.33
CA GLN A 581 1.07 37.49 -15.95
C GLN A 581 1.83 38.41 -15.00
N GLN A 582 1.75 38.24 -13.68
CA GLN A 582 2.51 39.04 -12.72
C GLN A 582 3.86 38.43 -12.36
N SER A 583 4.04 37.10 -12.51
CA SER A 583 5.31 36.43 -12.22
C SER A 583 6.39 36.76 -13.26
N GLN A 584 6.04 36.98 -14.53
CA GLN A 584 7.03 37.42 -15.55
C GLN A 584 7.50 38.85 -15.33
N THR A 585 6.68 39.71 -14.71
CA THR A 585 7.08 41.10 -14.40
C THR A 585 7.77 41.23 -13.03
N ALA A 586 7.49 40.32 -12.06
CA ALA A 586 8.12 40.35 -10.74
C ALA A 586 9.61 39.88 -10.79
N PHE A 587 9.94 38.93 -11.64
CA PHE A 587 11.32 38.47 -11.80
C PHE A 587 12.23 39.45 -12.55
N THR A 588 11.68 40.38 -13.31
CA THR A 588 12.46 41.42 -14.00
C THR A 588 12.75 42.64 -13.13
N SER A 589 12.16 42.75 -11.92
CA SER A 589 12.33 43.91 -11.02
C SER A 589 13.12 43.63 -9.75
N ILE A 590 13.67 42.41 -9.56
CA ILE A 590 14.56 42.12 -8.44
C ILE A 590 15.95 42.65 -8.83
N SER A 591 16.34 43.74 -8.18
CA SER A 591 17.67 44.33 -8.33
C SER A 591 18.78 43.34 -7.93
N PRO A 592 19.99 43.42 -8.50
CA PRO A 592 21.10 42.50 -8.22
C PRO A 592 21.56 42.40 -6.75
N GLU A 593 21.04 43.23 -5.87
CA GLU A 593 21.45 43.29 -4.47
C GLU A 593 20.90 42.14 -3.59
N TYR A 594 19.87 41.37 -4.06
CA TYR A 594 19.29 40.28 -3.29
C TYR A 594 19.80 38.86 -3.65
N SER A 595 20.68 38.77 -4.68
CA SER A 595 21.26 37.48 -5.07
C SER A 595 22.35 36.93 -4.12
N SER A 596 22.79 37.74 -3.12
CA SER A 596 23.84 37.36 -2.18
C SER A 596 23.34 36.67 -0.89
N ILE A 597 22.02 36.51 -0.69
CA ILE A 597 21.45 35.95 0.55
C ILE A 597 21.15 34.44 0.44
N PHE A 598 21.09 33.89 -0.78
CA PHE A 598 20.79 32.46 -0.99
C PHE A 598 21.89 31.65 -1.69
N GLY A 599 23.13 32.17 -1.70
CA GLY A 599 24.28 31.49 -2.23
C GLY A 599 25.32 31.24 -1.15
N LYS A 600 25.18 30.13 -0.43
CA LYS A 600 26.30 29.27 0.00
C LYS A 600 25.73 28.02 0.63
#